data_22f7db3747df0baba3b2e0e335710fae
#
_entry.id   22f7db3747df0baba3b2e0e335710fae
#
_cell.length_a   1.000
_cell.length_b   1.000
_cell.length_c   1.000
_cell.angle_alpha   90.00
_cell.angle_beta   90.00
_cell.angle_gamma   90.00
#
_symmetry.space_group_name_H-M   'P 1'
#
loop_
_entity.id
_entity.type
_entity.pdbx_description
1 polymer ?
#
loop_
_entity_poly.entity_id
_entity_poly.type
_entity_poly.pdbx_seq_one_letter_code
_entity_poly.pdbx_strand_id
1 'polypeptide(L)'
;MNIEAIKLGKLKQLPGANLEDEELSRLDLSRINLAGATLVGTNFTASKLEGGHLEGANLMGANLQQTDLRANLMGANLMQADLTGADLRGSNLRGANLMGARLSDVSLAGAFLSGANLMNVNLQGVDLRGADLRGVNLTGANLKGADLSRADLQGALLSEANLEEADLRGANLAGANLTGANLLCAELEGANLSGVNLNKACVVGTVVETSL
;
A
#
# COMPACT_ATOMS: atom_id res chain seq x y z
N MET A 1 3.54 -15.93 -26.43
CA MET A 1 2.94 -14.58 -26.52
C MET A 1 3.83 -13.67 -27.36
N ASN A 2 3.27 -12.65 -28.05
CA ASN A 2 4.11 -11.74 -28.84
C ASN A 2 4.58 -10.56 -27.97
N ILE A 3 5.68 -10.76 -27.24
CA ILE A 3 6.26 -9.76 -26.32
C ILE A 3 6.67 -8.48 -27.07
N GLU A 4 7.18 -8.59 -28.30
CA GLU A 4 7.55 -7.42 -29.09
C GLU A 4 6.34 -6.52 -29.40
N ALA A 5 5.16 -7.11 -29.63
CA ALA A 5 3.95 -6.31 -29.84
C ALA A 5 3.52 -5.55 -28.56
N ILE A 6 3.79 -6.12 -27.38
CA ILE A 6 3.58 -5.45 -26.08
C ILE A 6 4.57 -4.31 -25.95
N LYS A 7 5.87 -4.57 -26.17
CA LYS A 7 6.95 -3.56 -26.08
C LYS A 7 6.72 -2.38 -27.02
N LEU A 8 6.15 -2.65 -28.20
CA LEU A 8 5.80 -1.61 -29.16
C LEU A 8 4.45 -0.91 -28.87
N GLY A 9 3.78 -1.25 -27.78
CA GLY A 9 2.47 -0.68 -27.40
C GLY A 9 1.30 -1.07 -28.32
N LYS A 10 1.52 -2.05 -29.21
CA LYS A 10 0.51 -2.52 -30.17
C LYS A 10 -0.49 -3.50 -29.56
N LEU A 11 -0.14 -4.16 -28.46
CA LEU A 11 -0.96 -5.14 -27.77
C LEU A 11 -1.16 -4.69 -26.32
N LYS A 12 -2.38 -4.24 -25.98
CA LYS A 12 -2.74 -3.72 -24.66
C LYS A 12 -3.84 -4.52 -23.96
N GLN A 13 -4.47 -5.49 -24.61
CA GLN A 13 -5.52 -6.32 -24.05
C GLN A 13 -4.97 -7.73 -23.77
N LEU A 14 -4.60 -8.00 -22.54
CA LEU A 14 -3.86 -9.18 -22.10
C LEU A 14 -4.43 -9.78 -20.80
N PRO A 15 -5.78 -9.84 -20.62
CA PRO A 15 -6.36 -10.43 -19.42
C PRO A 15 -5.96 -11.91 -19.34
N GLY A 16 -5.55 -12.34 -18.13
CA GLY A 16 -5.12 -13.72 -17.86
C GLY A 16 -3.82 -14.14 -18.56
N ALA A 17 -3.09 -13.20 -19.18
CA ALA A 17 -1.84 -13.52 -19.87
C ALA A 17 -0.77 -14.06 -18.91
N ASN A 18 0.06 -14.99 -19.41
CA ASN A 18 1.29 -15.38 -18.72
C ASN A 18 2.46 -14.56 -19.25
N LEU A 19 3.03 -13.74 -18.38
CA LEU A 19 4.18 -12.86 -18.59
C LEU A 19 5.23 -13.05 -17.47
N GLU A 20 5.25 -14.23 -16.86
CA GLU A 20 6.21 -14.59 -15.82
C GLU A 20 7.64 -14.37 -16.32
N ASP A 21 8.47 -13.72 -15.45
CA ASP A 21 9.88 -13.38 -15.68
C ASP A 21 10.16 -12.52 -16.93
N GLU A 22 9.13 -11.92 -17.53
CA GLU A 22 9.32 -11.09 -18.73
C GLU A 22 9.96 -9.73 -18.42
N GLU A 23 10.77 -9.24 -19.35
CA GLU A 23 11.42 -7.93 -19.28
C GLU A 23 10.55 -6.86 -19.94
N LEU A 24 9.88 -6.06 -19.13
CA LEU A 24 8.95 -5.00 -19.53
C LEU A 24 9.32 -3.64 -18.93
N SER A 25 10.59 -3.44 -18.56
CA SER A 25 11.07 -2.19 -17.94
C SER A 25 11.08 -1.02 -18.93
N ARG A 26 10.91 0.19 -18.41
CA ARG A 26 10.98 1.48 -19.12
C ARG A 26 10.00 1.61 -20.28
N LEU A 27 8.90 0.87 -20.27
CA LEU A 27 7.87 0.90 -21.31
C LEU A 27 6.71 1.81 -20.93
N ASP A 28 6.05 2.38 -21.95
CA ASP A 28 4.74 3.00 -21.78
C ASP A 28 3.65 1.93 -21.97
N LEU A 29 3.23 1.38 -20.84
CA LEU A 29 2.16 0.40 -20.70
C LEU A 29 0.88 1.04 -20.14
N SER A 30 0.74 2.37 -20.27
CA SER A 30 -0.43 3.08 -19.77
C SER A 30 -1.72 2.49 -20.33
N ARG A 31 -2.70 2.30 -19.45
CA ARG A 31 -4.01 1.70 -19.75
C ARG A 31 -3.97 0.27 -20.29
N ILE A 32 -2.88 -0.47 -20.04
CA ILE A 32 -2.81 -1.89 -20.38
C ILE A 32 -3.81 -2.69 -19.54
N ASN A 33 -4.42 -3.70 -20.14
CA ASN A 33 -5.28 -4.64 -19.42
C ASN A 33 -4.51 -5.94 -19.17
N LEU A 34 -4.16 -6.15 -17.90
CA LEU A 34 -3.47 -7.32 -17.35
C LEU A 34 -4.31 -7.97 -16.23
N ALA A 35 -5.64 -7.76 -16.25
CA ALA A 35 -6.52 -8.34 -15.24
C ALA A 35 -6.35 -9.87 -15.17
N GLY A 36 -6.13 -10.40 -13.98
CA GLY A 36 -5.90 -11.83 -13.73
C GLY A 36 -4.62 -12.40 -14.35
N ALA A 37 -3.72 -11.58 -14.89
CA ALA A 37 -2.48 -12.04 -15.51
C ALA A 37 -1.50 -12.63 -14.47
N THR A 38 -0.66 -13.59 -14.93
CA THR A 38 0.49 -14.10 -14.18
C THR A 38 1.71 -13.25 -14.53
N LEU A 39 2.18 -12.48 -13.55
CA LEU A 39 3.25 -11.48 -13.65
C LEU A 39 4.35 -11.77 -12.61
N VAL A 40 4.48 -13.04 -12.20
CA VAL A 40 5.48 -13.47 -11.21
C VAL A 40 6.88 -13.14 -11.72
N GLY A 41 7.70 -12.48 -10.91
CA GLY A 41 9.07 -12.13 -11.28
C GLY A 41 9.21 -11.12 -12.44
N THR A 42 8.12 -10.68 -13.06
CA THR A 42 8.15 -9.73 -14.19
C THR A 42 8.85 -8.43 -13.82
N ASN A 43 9.72 -7.92 -14.69
CA ASN A 43 10.40 -6.65 -14.49
C ASN A 43 9.65 -5.49 -15.16
N PHE A 44 9.05 -4.62 -14.36
CA PHE A 44 8.39 -3.37 -14.77
C PHE A 44 9.17 -2.11 -14.37
N THR A 45 10.44 -2.23 -14.00
CA THR A 45 11.22 -1.09 -13.49
C THR A 45 11.07 0.15 -14.38
N ALA A 46 10.71 1.27 -13.77
CA ALA A 46 10.54 2.58 -14.42
C ALA A 46 9.54 2.59 -15.59
N SER A 47 8.61 1.62 -15.66
CA SER A 47 7.54 1.62 -16.66
C SER A 47 6.36 2.50 -16.21
N LYS A 48 5.50 2.85 -17.17
CA LYS A 48 4.25 3.55 -16.91
C LYS A 48 3.09 2.56 -17.03
N LEU A 49 2.39 2.34 -15.92
CA LEU A 49 1.18 1.51 -15.82
C LEU A 49 -0.05 2.36 -15.45
N GLU A 50 0.05 3.70 -15.58
CA GLU A 50 -1.05 4.62 -15.25
C GLU A 50 -2.36 4.22 -15.93
N GLY A 51 -3.44 4.16 -15.15
CA GLY A 51 -4.76 3.75 -15.62
C GLY A 51 -4.85 2.30 -16.09
N GLY A 52 -3.84 1.48 -15.80
CA GLY A 52 -3.83 0.05 -16.12
C GLY A 52 -4.84 -0.75 -15.29
N HIS A 53 -5.26 -1.89 -15.82
CA HIS A 53 -6.12 -2.88 -15.19
C HIS A 53 -5.29 -4.10 -14.79
N LEU A 54 -5.02 -4.25 -13.50
CA LEU A 54 -4.25 -5.36 -12.91
C LEU A 54 -5.07 -6.08 -11.82
N GLU A 55 -6.40 -5.98 -11.89
CA GLU A 55 -7.31 -6.60 -10.92
C GLU A 55 -7.06 -8.11 -10.84
N GLY A 56 -6.81 -8.61 -9.64
CA GLY A 56 -6.53 -10.02 -9.40
C GLY A 56 -5.25 -10.56 -10.05
N ALA A 57 -4.40 -9.70 -10.61
CA ALA A 57 -3.13 -10.15 -11.20
C ALA A 57 -2.18 -10.71 -10.13
N ASN A 58 -1.37 -11.70 -10.51
CA ASN A 58 -0.33 -12.27 -9.66
C ASN A 58 1.02 -11.60 -9.97
N LEU A 59 1.40 -10.63 -9.14
CA LEU A 59 2.64 -9.85 -9.21
C LEU A 59 3.66 -10.31 -8.16
N MET A 60 3.57 -11.55 -7.68
CA MET A 60 4.47 -12.06 -6.64
C MET A 60 5.93 -11.94 -7.09
N GLY A 61 6.76 -11.29 -6.27
CA GLY A 61 8.18 -11.07 -6.56
C GLY A 61 8.48 -10.17 -7.76
N ALA A 62 7.48 -9.54 -8.38
CA ALA A 62 7.69 -8.63 -9.50
C ALA A 62 8.56 -7.42 -9.09
N ASN A 63 9.37 -6.93 -10.02
CA ASN A 63 10.12 -5.70 -9.86
C ASN A 63 9.32 -4.51 -10.41
N LEU A 64 8.80 -3.69 -9.50
CA LEU A 64 7.98 -2.50 -9.77
C LEU A 64 8.69 -1.21 -9.36
N GLN A 65 10.02 -1.24 -9.23
CA GLN A 65 10.80 -0.08 -8.79
C GLN A 65 10.56 1.11 -9.72
N GLN A 66 10.33 2.30 -9.13
CA GLN A 66 10.14 3.56 -9.86
C GLN A 66 9.02 3.53 -10.91
N THR A 67 8.10 2.58 -10.82
CA THR A 67 6.96 2.45 -11.73
C THR A 67 5.88 3.48 -11.42
N ASP A 68 5.30 4.09 -12.45
CA ASP A 68 4.03 4.81 -12.31
C ASP A 68 2.90 3.77 -12.27
N LEU A 69 2.44 3.47 -11.06
CA LEU A 69 1.46 2.41 -10.78
C LEU A 69 0.12 2.98 -10.28
N ARG A 70 -0.26 4.17 -10.76
CA ARG A 70 -1.58 4.78 -10.51
C ARG A 70 -2.66 4.03 -11.28
N ALA A 71 -2.94 2.81 -10.89
CA ALA A 71 -3.68 1.79 -11.61
C ALA A 71 -4.70 1.08 -10.72
N ASN A 72 -5.48 0.19 -11.31
CA ASN A 72 -6.39 -0.69 -10.57
C ASN A 72 -5.73 -2.04 -10.28
N LEU A 73 -5.42 -2.27 -9.01
CA LEU A 73 -4.75 -3.46 -8.47
C LEU A 73 -5.66 -4.20 -7.46
N MET A 74 -6.98 -4.01 -7.57
CA MET A 74 -7.93 -4.62 -6.64
C MET A 74 -7.74 -6.15 -6.59
N GLY A 75 -7.52 -6.68 -5.38
CA GLY A 75 -7.29 -8.10 -5.15
C GLY A 75 -6.00 -8.66 -5.74
N ALA A 76 -5.08 -7.81 -6.23
CA ALA A 76 -3.80 -8.27 -6.77
C ALA A 76 -2.91 -8.90 -5.69
N ASN A 77 -2.11 -9.88 -6.09
CA ASN A 77 -1.09 -10.48 -5.25
C ASN A 77 0.27 -9.80 -5.51
N LEU A 78 0.70 -8.93 -4.58
CA LEU A 78 1.96 -8.19 -4.59
C LEU A 78 2.95 -8.72 -3.54
N MET A 79 2.76 -9.96 -3.07
CA MET A 79 3.67 -10.55 -2.09
C MET A 79 5.11 -10.50 -2.58
N GLN A 80 6.02 -10.04 -1.72
CA GLN A 80 7.46 -9.96 -2.00
C GLN A 80 7.82 -9.09 -3.23
N ALA A 81 6.88 -8.34 -3.82
CA ALA A 81 7.17 -7.41 -4.91
C ALA A 81 8.06 -6.25 -4.42
N ASP A 82 8.93 -5.76 -5.28
CA ASP A 82 9.72 -4.56 -5.01
C ASP A 82 9.05 -3.33 -5.64
N LEU A 83 8.45 -2.50 -4.79
CA LEU A 83 7.74 -1.27 -5.14
C LEU A 83 8.56 -0.01 -4.81
N THR A 84 9.86 -0.16 -4.52
CA THR A 84 10.72 0.95 -4.10
C THR A 84 10.62 2.14 -5.07
N GLY A 85 10.23 3.31 -4.55
CA GLY A 85 10.07 4.53 -5.33
C GLY A 85 8.90 4.55 -6.32
N ALA A 86 7.99 3.57 -6.27
CA ALA A 86 6.82 3.55 -7.14
C ALA A 86 5.79 4.64 -6.76
N ASP A 87 5.09 5.15 -7.74
CA ASP A 87 3.97 6.07 -7.56
C ASP A 87 2.63 5.30 -7.57
N LEU A 88 2.03 5.16 -6.39
CA LEU A 88 0.75 4.49 -6.17
C LEU A 88 -0.37 5.48 -5.76
N ARG A 89 -0.16 6.78 -5.97
CA ARG A 89 -1.15 7.79 -5.59
C ARG A 89 -2.50 7.54 -6.24
N GLY A 90 -3.55 7.49 -5.43
CA GLY A 90 -4.91 7.24 -5.89
C GLY A 90 -5.15 5.86 -6.52
N SER A 91 -4.18 4.93 -6.45
CA SER A 91 -4.36 3.56 -6.94
C SER A 91 -5.44 2.80 -6.16
N ASN A 92 -6.05 1.82 -6.80
CA ASN A 92 -7.01 0.94 -6.15
C ASN A 92 -6.34 -0.39 -5.75
N LEU A 93 -6.01 -0.52 -4.47
CA LEU A 93 -5.36 -1.68 -3.85
C LEU A 93 -6.31 -2.43 -2.90
N ARG A 94 -7.63 -2.24 -3.03
CA ARG A 94 -8.60 -2.90 -2.15
C ARG A 94 -8.43 -4.42 -2.16
N GLY A 95 -8.28 -5.00 -0.97
CA GLY A 95 -8.08 -6.43 -0.80
C GLY A 95 -6.78 -6.98 -1.40
N ALA A 96 -5.86 -6.14 -1.85
CA ALA A 96 -4.56 -6.59 -2.36
C ALA A 96 -3.69 -7.19 -1.24
N ASN A 97 -2.82 -8.13 -1.60
CA ASN A 97 -1.86 -8.73 -0.67
C ASN A 97 -0.45 -8.20 -0.93
N LEU A 98 0.07 -7.37 0.00
CA LEU A 98 1.39 -6.76 -0.06
C LEU A 98 2.36 -7.35 0.98
N MET A 99 2.06 -8.50 1.56
CA MET A 99 2.90 -9.11 2.60
C MET A 99 4.32 -9.32 2.10
N GLY A 100 5.31 -8.77 2.84
CA GLY A 100 6.72 -8.86 2.47
C GLY A 100 7.14 -7.98 1.28
N ALA A 101 6.25 -7.15 0.74
CA ALA A 101 6.60 -6.18 -0.30
C ALA A 101 7.56 -5.11 0.23
N ARG A 102 8.44 -4.61 -0.63
CA ARG A 102 9.35 -3.49 -0.36
C ARG A 102 8.69 -2.20 -0.81
N LEU A 103 8.46 -1.28 0.13
CA LEU A 103 7.69 -0.05 -0.07
C LEU A 103 8.50 1.20 0.31
N SER A 104 9.83 1.14 0.28
CA SER A 104 10.66 2.31 0.56
C SER A 104 10.41 3.41 -0.49
N ASP A 105 10.30 4.65 -0.03
CA ASP A 105 10.12 5.84 -0.89
C ASP A 105 8.88 5.79 -1.80
N VAL A 106 7.89 4.93 -1.50
CA VAL A 106 6.63 4.85 -2.23
C VAL A 106 5.71 6.01 -1.84
N SER A 107 4.88 6.49 -2.77
CA SER A 107 3.76 7.39 -2.45
C SER A 107 2.43 6.65 -2.58
N LEU A 108 1.66 6.62 -1.48
CA LEU A 108 0.33 6.02 -1.37
C LEU A 108 -0.74 7.07 -1.06
N ALA A 109 -0.44 8.37 -1.27
CA ALA A 109 -1.39 9.43 -0.97
C ALA A 109 -2.71 9.24 -1.72
N GLY A 110 -3.84 9.26 -0.98
CA GLY A 110 -5.16 9.05 -1.53
C GLY A 110 -5.41 7.66 -2.12
N ALA A 111 -4.52 6.69 -1.92
CA ALA A 111 -4.73 5.31 -2.39
C ALA A 111 -5.86 4.62 -1.64
N PHE A 112 -6.51 3.65 -2.30
CA PHE A 112 -7.59 2.85 -1.74
C PHE A 112 -7.05 1.48 -1.32
N LEU A 113 -6.85 1.26 -0.03
CA LEU A 113 -6.23 0.07 0.57
C LEU A 113 -7.20 -0.70 1.47
N SER A 114 -8.51 -0.40 1.42
CA SER A 114 -9.45 -1.05 2.34
C SER A 114 -9.40 -2.58 2.22
N GLY A 115 -9.26 -3.24 3.38
CA GLY A 115 -9.12 -4.69 3.48
C GLY A 115 -7.82 -5.27 2.90
N ALA A 116 -6.85 -4.46 2.50
CA ALA A 116 -5.55 -4.96 2.04
C ALA A 116 -4.73 -5.58 3.17
N ASN A 117 -3.80 -6.46 2.83
CA ASN A 117 -2.89 -7.10 3.77
C ASN A 117 -1.47 -6.51 3.64
N LEU A 118 -1.06 -5.73 4.65
CA LEU A 118 0.27 -5.13 4.80
C LEU A 118 0.95 -5.58 6.11
N MET A 119 0.66 -6.79 6.55
CA MET A 119 1.23 -7.33 7.79
C MET A 119 2.75 -7.36 7.73
N ASN A 120 3.42 -6.85 8.77
CA ASN A 120 4.88 -6.78 8.93
C ASN A 120 5.62 -5.99 7.83
N VAL A 121 4.95 -5.14 7.07
CA VAL A 121 5.56 -4.34 6.00
C VAL A 121 6.28 -3.12 6.59
N ASN A 122 7.39 -2.72 5.98
CA ASN A 122 8.06 -1.47 6.32
C ASN A 122 7.49 -0.30 5.49
N LEU A 123 6.83 0.63 6.18
CA LEU A 123 6.21 1.85 5.67
C LEU A 123 6.82 3.10 6.33
N GLN A 124 8.06 3.00 6.83
CA GLN A 124 8.71 4.11 7.51
C GLN A 124 8.79 5.34 6.60
N GLY A 125 8.28 6.48 7.09
CA GLY A 125 8.30 7.75 6.37
C GLY A 125 7.42 7.81 5.11
N VAL A 126 6.59 6.80 4.85
CA VAL A 126 5.75 6.73 3.64
C VAL A 126 4.60 7.74 3.70
N ASP A 127 4.30 8.35 2.56
CA ASP A 127 3.15 9.24 2.37
C ASP A 127 1.86 8.44 2.15
N LEU A 128 0.99 8.43 3.17
CA LEU A 128 -0.33 7.78 3.20
C LEU A 128 -1.46 8.81 3.40
N ARG A 129 -1.19 10.10 3.15
CA ARG A 129 -2.16 11.17 3.38
C ARG A 129 -3.50 10.93 2.68
N GLY A 130 -4.58 10.98 3.45
CA GLY A 130 -5.93 10.81 2.93
C GLY A 130 -6.20 9.43 2.30
N ALA A 131 -5.36 8.43 2.53
CA ALA A 131 -5.59 7.06 2.05
C ALA A 131 -6.81 6.42 2.72
N ASP A 132 -7.53 5.59 1.98
CA ASP A 132 -8.60 4.71 2.51
C ASP A 132 -7.97 3.40 3.02
N LEU A 133 -7.76 3.32 4.33
CA LEU A 133 -7.14 2.20 5.04
C LEU A 133 -8.16 1.41 5.89
N ARG A 134 -9.44 1.51 5.59
CA ARG A 134 -10.50 0.85 6.38
C ARG A 134 -10.31 -0.66 6.40
N GLY A 135 -10.29 -1.21 7.62
CA GLY A 135 -10.12 -2.65 7.83
C GLY A 135 -8.82 -3.23 7.26
N VAL A 136 -7.83 -2.40 6.94
CA VAL A 136 -6.51 -2.84 6.51
C VAL A 136 -5.82 -3.65 7.59
N ASN A 137 -5.04 -4.67 7.23
CA ASN A 137 -4.18 -5.38 8.14
C ASN A 137 -2.76 -4.80 8.11
N LEU A 138 -2.41 -4.03 9.13
CA LEU A 138 -1.10 -3.43 9.40
C LEU A 138 -0.46 -4.02 10.67
N THR A 139 -0.87 -5.21 11.09
CA THR A 139 -0.31 -5.88 12.27
C THR A 139 1.21 -6.00 12.15
N GLY A 140 1.95 -5.50 13.15
CA GLY A 140 3.41 -5.52 13.17
C GLY A 140 4.11 -4.63 12.13
N ALA A 141 3.36 -3.83 11.35
CA ALA A 141 3.96 -2.95 10.35
C ALA A 141 4.80 -1.82 10.99
N ASN A 142 5.87 -1.41 10.32
CA ASN A 142 6.66 -0.25 10.72
C ASN A 142 6.16 1.00 9.99
N LEU A 143 5.47 1.87 10.70
CA LEU A 143 4.91 3.15 10.23
C LEU A 143 5.63 4.34 10.89
N LYS A 144 6.85 4.14 11.42
CA LYS A 144 7.60 5.22 12.08
C LYS A 144 7.74 6.43 11.15
N GLY A 145 7.30 7.61 11.63
CA GLY A 145 7.36 8.86 10.88
C GLY A 145 6.53 8.89 9.60
N ALA A 146 5.63 7.92 9.36
CA ALA A 146 4.73 7.94 8.22
C ALA A 146 3.70 9.08 8.33
N ASP A 147 3.32 9.66 7.19
CA ASP A 147 2.27 10.67 7.13
C ASP A 147 0.91 9.99 6.83
N LEU A 148 0.12 9.80 7.85
CA LEU A 148 -1.24 9.24 7.84
C LEU A 148 -2.30 10.34 8.04
N SER A 149 -1.92 11.60 7.87
CA SER A 149 -2.84 12.71 8.12
C SER A 149 -4.08 12.59 7.24
N ARG A 150 -5.26 12.75 7.86
CA ARG A 150 -6.58 12.60 7.23
C ARG A 150 -6.86 11.24 6.59
N ALA A 151 -6.07 10.21 6.87
CA ALA A 151 -6.35 8.84 6.40
C ALA A 151 -7.56 8.25 7.12
N ASP A 152 -8.29 7.35 6.46
CA ASP A 152 -9.39 6.60 7.06
C ASP A 152 -8.92 5.21 7.49
N LEU A 153 -8.65 5.04 8.78
CA LEU A 153 -8.19 3.81 9.42
C LEU A 153 -9.31 3.11 10.20
N GLN A 154 -10.57 3.41 9.87
CA GLN A 154 -11.70 2.81 10.59
C GLN A 154 -11.60 1.27 10.60
N GLY A 155 -11.62 0.68 11.79
CA GLY A 155 -11.53 -0.78 11.97
C GLY A 155 -10.22 -1.42 11.53
N ALA A 156 -9.17 -0.64 11.28
CA ALA A 156 -7.86 -1.16 10.90
C ALA A 156 -7.24 -2.03 12.01
N LEU A 157 -6.47 -3.04 11.61
CA LEU A 157 -5.71 -3.90 12.49
C LEU A 157 -4.27 -3.38 12.57
N LEU A 158 -3.92 -2.73 13.69
CA LEU A 158 -2.63 -2.08 13.97
C LEU A 158 -1.94 -2.69 15.20
N SER A 159 -2.32 -3.91 15.58
CA SER A 159 -1.69 -4.58 16.73
C SER A 159 -0.17 -4.67 16.51
N GLU A 160 0.60 -4.28 17.55
CA GLU A 160 2.07 -4.31 17.53
C GLU A 160 2.72 -3.44 16.43
N ALA A 161 1.96 -2.58 15.74
CA ALA A 161 2.51 -1.65 14.74
C ALA A 161 3.39 -0.59 15.41
N ASN A 162 4.46 -0.19 14.73
CA ASN A 162 5.28 0.94 15.14
C ASN A 162 4.81 2.23 14.47
N LEU A 163 4.14 3.10 15.22
CA LEU A 163 3.62 4.41 14.82
C LEU A 163 4.41 5.56 15.47
N GLU A 164 5.64 5.28 15.97
CA GLU A 164 6.50 6.29 16.58
C GLU A 164 6.66 7.49 15.63
N GLU A 165 6.42 8.71 16.13
CA GLU A 165 6.52 9.96 15.37
C GLU A 165 5.62 10.02 14.11
N ALA A 166 4.63 9.13 13.95
CA ALA A 166 3.71 9.18 12.83
C ALA A 166 2.74 10.37 12.92
N ASP A 167 2.44 10.99 11.79
CA ASP A 167 1.41 12.03 11.69
C ASP A 167 0.03 11.39 11.45
N LEU A 168 -0.81 11.42 12.48
CA LEU A 168 -2.19 10.91 12.46
C LEU A 168 -3.22 12.05 12.58
N ARG A 169 -2.81 13.31 12.34
CA ARG A 169 -3.70 14.46 12.50
C ARG A 169 -4.93 14.36 11.60
N GLY A 170 -6.08 14.48 12.24
CA GLY A 170 -7.37 14.38 11.55
C GLY A 170 -7.67 13.00 10.95
N ALA A 171 -6.89 11.95 11.27
CA ALA A 171 -7.17 10.58 10.84
C ALA A 171 -8.40 10.01 11.53
N ASN A 172 -9.11 9.11 10.86
CA ASN A 172 -10.22 8.37 11.44
C ASN A 172 -9.77 6.98 11.88
N LEU A 173 -9.56 6.80 13.17
CA LEU A 173 -9.17 5.53 13.80
C LEU A 173 -10.35 4.80 14.46
N ALA A 174 -11.60 5.22 14.21
CA ALA A 174 -12.75 4.65 14.89
C ALA A 174 -12.77 3.12 14.84
N GLY A 175 -12.83 2.48 16.01
CA GLY A 175 -12.84 1.02 16.14
C GLY A 175 -11.54 0.31 15.74
N ALA A 176 -10.45 1.03 15.46
CA ALA A 176 -9.17 0.41 15.15
C ALA A 176 -8.58 -0.36 16.34
N ASN A 177 -7.85 -1.42 16.06
CA ASN A 177 -7.15 -2.21 17.07
C ASN A 177 -5.65 -1.84 17.10
N LEU A 178 -5.24 -1.09 18.13
CA LEU A 178 -3.88 -0.64 18.40
C LEU A 178 -3.25 -1.41 19.58
N THR A 179 -3.70 -2.63 19.87
CA THR A 179 -3.16 -3.42 20.97
C THR A 179 -1.65 -3.58 20.84
N GLY A 180 -0.89 -3.13 21.84
CA GLY A 180 0.58 -3.23 21.86
C GLY A 180 1.30 -2.33 20.86
N ALA A 181 0.59 -1.44 20.15
CA ALA A 181 1.23 -0.51 19.18
C ALA A 181 2.11 0.53 19.91
N ASN A 182 3.16 0.97 19.23
CA ASN A 182 4.01 2.06 19.68
C ASN A 182 3.59 3.38 19.02
N LEU A 183 2.97 4.28 19.77
CA LEU A 183 2.58 5.64 19.34
C LEU A 183 3.48 6.71 19.98
N LEU A 184 4.71 6.38 20.41
CA LEU A 184 5.61 7.35 21.01
C LEU A 184 5.72 8.61 20.14
N CYS A 185 5.36 9.77 20.71
CA CYS A 185 5.36 11.07 20.02
C CYS A 185 4.54 11.12 18.71
N ALA A 186 3.56 10.25 18.51
CA ALA A 186 2.66 10.35 17.35
C ALA A 186 1.74 11.57 17.50
N GLU A 187 1.49 12.27 16.39
CA GLU A 187 0.61 13.45 16.33
C GLU A 187 -0.84 13.00 16.10
N LEU A 188 -1.72 13.20 17.08
CA LEU A 188 -3.12 12.73 17.06
C LEU A 188 -4.14 13.88 17.10
N GLU A 189 -3.73 15.13 16.86
CA GLU A 189 -4.63 16.29 16.93
C GLU A 189 -5.78 16.14 15.93
N GLY A 190 -7.01 16.21 16.44
CA GLY A 190 -8.22 16.08 15.64
C GLY A 190 -8.49 14.68 15.09
N ALA A 191 -7.73 13.66 15.52
CA ALA A 191 -8.01 12.27 15.16
C ALA A 191 -9.27 11.76 15.84
N ASN A 192 -10.06 10.94 15.14
CA ASN A 192 -11.22 10.24 15.73
C ASN A 192 -10.77 8.91 16.34
N LEU A 193 -10.79 8.84 17.67
CA LEU A 193 -10.39 7.69 18.47
C LEU A 193 -11.58 6.91 19.06
N SER A 194 -12.80 7.10 18.55
CA SER A 194 -14.00 6.46 19.08
C SER A 194 -13.90 4.93 19.01
N GLY A 195 -13.95 4.26 20.16
CA GLY A 195 -13.92 2.79 20.23
C GLY A 195 -12.58 2.16 19.86
N VAL A 196 -11.49 2.92 19.84
CA VAL A 196 -10.13 2.41 19.61
C VAL A 196 -9.70 1.51 20.77
N ASN A 197 -9.05 0.40 20.47
CA ASN A 197 -8.43 -0.46 21.46
C ASN A 197 -6.94 -0.10 21.59
N LEU A 198 -6.58 0.56 22.69
CA LEU A 198 -5.20 0.97 23.06
C LEU A 198 -4.57 0.04 24.11
N ASN A 199 -5.10 -1.15 24.33
CA ASN A 199 -4.58 -2.05 25.38
C ASN A 199 -3.08 -2.32 25.14
N LYS A 200 -2.27 -2.04 26.19
CA LYS A 200 -0.79 -2.16 26.13
C LYS A 200 -0.09 -1.29 25.07
N ALA A 201 -0.77 -0.33 24.45
CA ALA A 201 -0.12 0.61 23.53
C ALA A 201 0.75 1.62 24.32
N CYS A 202 1.87 2.01 23.71
CA CYS A 202 2.67 3.14 24.19
C CYS A 202 2.09 4.43 23.61
N VAL A 203 1.59 5.33 24.44
CA VAL A 203 1.00 6.62 24.03
C VAL A 203 1.77 7.82 24.56
N VAL A 204 3.00 7.61 25.03
CA VAL A 204 3.86 8.67 25.62
C VAL A 204 4.11 9.77 24.56
N GLY A 205 3.97 11.02 25.00
CA GLY A 205 4.15 12.20 24.14
C GLY A 205 2.99 12.47 23.18
N THR A 206 1.87 11.76 23.31
CA THR A 206 0.64 12.01 22.53
C THR A 206 -0.40 12.81 23.32
N VAL A 207 -1.40 13.36 22.62
CA VAL A 207 -2.51 14.09 23.28
C VAL A 207 -3.42 13.18 24.12
N VAL A 208 -3.32 11.86 23.99
CA VAL A 208 -4.11 10.89 24.77
C VAL A 208 -3.39 10.37 26.01
N GLU A 209 -2.12 10.69 26.21
CA GLU A 209 -1.33 10.27 27.37
C GLU A 209 -1.98 10.66 28.71
N THR A 210 -2.61 11.84 28.75
CA THR A 210 -3.27 12.38 29.97
C THR A 210 -4.71 11.89 30.14
N SER A 211 -5.23 11.11 29.16
CA SER A 211 -6.64 10.68 29.13
C SER A 211 -6.84 9.20 29.50
N LEU A 212 -5.75 8.47 29.72
CA LEU A 212 -5.71 7.05 30.15
C LEU A 212 -5.23 6.95 31.58
#